data_94639b71c858b23d636af06e4920dfbd
#
_entry.id   94639b71c858b23d636af06e4920dfbd
#
_cell.length_a   1.000
_cell.length_b   1.000
_cell.length_c   1.000
_cell.angle_alpha   90.00
_cell.angle_beta   90.00
_cell.angle_gamma   90.00
#
_symmetry.space_group_name_H-M   'P 1'
#
loop_
_entity.id
_entity.type
_entity.pdbx_description
1 polymer ?
#
loop_
_entity_poly.entity_id
_entity_poly.type
_entity_poly.pdbx_seq_one_letter_code
_entity_poly.pdbx_strand_id
1 'polypeptide(L)'
;MKGKKIIWFVVSGFLMLVVLVSVVLVKHQEAVQAVEEKEEARKVALEQEMALEKNATSAVERLFASETEELLSDTYSEDLKTKAEQLVQQLANKKMKANLKGKLTRVDKFVSQISANQLKVNALFSNEQKKTLAQNVTREDINSVKKAVTNGTLQTKSKKEQLADVQKAYDLLIRNEELQKAATSSSAESQADKNSNDVQSSAKESATSVQESPESKSSKSNSNNSSGAPSASSTNIPTVAKMKLASQTNQIVTVVASGTSANVKFWEKSGETWKQVFSTYGQVGSQGVGSADEYHSRTPKGAYSLGFAFGTSNPGTSLAFRQITNQSYWISNVKDNQYNTWQERNSSSSADEHMASYPAQYRYGVVINYNTSRTKGAGSGFFLHCSNGAPTAGCVAIPTSQMATVLQKLHSGAYIVNVTSEQELLQY
;
A
#
# COMPACT_ATOMS: atom_id res chain seq x y z
N MET A 1 -78.63 -6.50 67.84
CA MET A 1 -77.63 -7.09 66.83
C MET A 1 -77.41 -6.22 65.58
N LYS A 2 -78.13 -5.14 65.31
CA LYS A 2 -77.99 -4.30 64.11
C LYS A 2 -76.78 -3.34 64.14
N GLY A 3 -76.37 -2.84 65.32
CA GLY A 3 -75.26 -1.87 65.44
C GLY A 3 -73.87 -2.40 65.17
N LYS A 4 -73.58 -3.67 65.54
CA LYS A 4 -72.23 -4.31 65.32
C LYS A 4 -71.94 -4.57 63.85
N LYS A 5 -72.93 -4.81 62.99
CA LYS A 5 -72.70 -5.06 61.55
C LYS A 5 -72.34 -3.75 60.78
N ILE A 6 -72.95 -2.58 61.20
CA ILE A 6 -72.69 -1.29 60.57
C ILE A 6 -71.24 -0.85 60.85
N ILE A 7 -70.75 -1.02 62.10
CA ILE A 7 -69.38 -0.67 62.50
C ILE A 7 -68.35 -1.54 61.69
N TRP A 8 -68.66 -2.80 61.48
CA TRP A 8 -67.78 -3.68 60.73
C TRP A 8 -67.66 -3.29 59.23
N PHE A 9 -68.72 -2.88 58.56
CA PHE A 9 -68.77 -2.38 57.21
C PHE A 9 -68.04 -1.06 57.07
N VAL A 10 -68.12 -0.16 58.02
CA VAL A 10 -67.40 1.15 57.98
C VAL A 10 -65.92 0.96 58.22
N VAL A 11 -65.50 0.08 59.14
CA VAL A 11 -64.06 -0.25 59.36
C VAL A 11 -63.46 -0.96 58.17
N SER A 12 -64.19 -1.94 57.57
CA SER A 12 -63.75 -2.62 56.37
C SER A 12 -63.63 -1.70 55.16
N GLY A 13 -64.58 -0.75 54.98
CA GLY A 13 -64.50 0.23 53.91
C GLY A 13 -63.31 1.18 54.06
N PHE A 14 -63.06 1.64 55.31
CA PHE A 14 -61.90 2.50 55.61
C PHE A 14 -60.57 1.75 55.39
N LEU A 15 -60.45 0.47 55.77
CA LEU A 15 -59.25 -0.33 55.53
C LEU A 15 -59.01 -0.51 54.03
N MET A 16 -60.05 -0.78 53.24
CA MET A 16 -59.96 -0.86 51.80
C MET A 16 -59.52 0.46 51.15
N LEU A 17 -60.00 1.61 51.64
CA LEU A 17 -59.57 2.89 51.13
C LEU A 17 -58.11 3.19 51.44
N VAL A 18 -57.66 2.88 52.66
CA VAL A 18 -56.21 3.02 53.03
C VAL A 18 -55.33 2.12 52.18
N VAL A 19 -55.71 0.88 51.88
CA VAL A 19 -54.96 0.00 50.99
C VAL A 19 -54.93 0.55 49.55
N LEU A 20 -56.05 1.02 49.05
CA LEU A 20 -56.10 1.63 47.70
C LEU A 20 -55.21 2.88 47.60
N VAL A 21 -55.23 3.78 48.58
CA VAL A 21 -54.40 4.98 48.64
C VAL A 21 -52.89 4.57 48.71
N SER A 22 -52.56 3.58 49.54
CA SER A 22 -51.17 3.07 49.62
C SER A 22 -50.68 2.46 48.32
N VAL A 23 -51.48 1.72 47.59
CA VAL A 23 -51.14 1.13 46.29
C VAL A 23 -50.94 2.25 45.25
N VAL A 24 -51.77 3.29 45.25
CA VAL A 24 -51.63 4.44 44.35
C VAL A 24 -50.35 5.24 44.65
N LEU A 25 -50.03 5.46 45.94
CA LEU A 25 -48.79 6.13 46.36
C LEU A 25 -47.53 5.33 45.95
N VAL A 26 -47.53 4.01 46.16
CA VAL A 26 -46.40 3.14 45.76
C VAL A 26 -46.22 3.20 44.25
N LYS A 27 -47.29 3.07 43.47
CA LYS A 27 -47.21 3.18 42.00
C LYS A 27 -46.73 4.55 41.53
N HIS A 28 -47.12 5.62 42.25
CA HIS A 28 -46.66 6.97 41.95
C HIS A 28 -45.15 7.11 42.24
N GLN A 29 -44.66 6.58 43.37
CA GLN A 29 -43.23 6.56 43.68
C GLN A 29 -42.43 5.76 42.68
N GLU A 30 -42.90 4.56 42.31
CA GLU A 30 -42.24 3.74 41.25
C GLU A 30 -42.16 4.50 39.91
N ALA A 31 -43.24 5.21 39.55
CA ALA A 31 -43.25 6.00 38.31
C ALA A 31 -42.26 7.19 38.36
N VAL A 32 -42.16 7.88 39.51
CA VAL A 32 -41.19 8.97 39.70
C VAL A 32 -39.74 8.45 39.63
N GLN A 33 -39.44 7.34 40.34
CA GLN A 33 -38.11 6.71 40.28
C GLN A 33 -37.74 6.28 38.88
N ALA A 34 -38.68 5.67 38.14
CA ALA A 34 -38.42 5.25 36.74
C ALA A 34 -38.15 6.47 35.82
N VAL A 35 -38.74 7.65 36.08
CA VAL A 35 -38.43 8.87 35.33
C VAL A 35 -37.04 9.41 35.68
N GLU A 36 -36.69 9.43 36.98
CA GLU A 36 -35.37 9.87 37.46
C GLU A 36 -34.25 8.97 36.93
N GLU A 37 -34.41 7.65 37.00
CA GLU A 37 -33.43 6.69 36.42
C GLU A 37 -33.27 6.88 34.92
N LYS A 38 -34.37 7.16 34.21
CA LYS A 38 -34.32 7.40 32.76
C LYS A 38 -33.64 8.73 32.42
N GLU A 39 -33.81 9.77 33.21
CA GLU A 39 -33.09 11.05 33.03
C GLU A 39 -31.59 10.89 33.33
N GLU A 40 -31.25 10.18 34.38
CA GLU A 40 -29.85 9.92 34.72
C GLU A 40 -29.14 9.06 33.65
N ALA A 41 -29.79 8.01 33.18
CA ALA A 41 -29.30 7.21 32.07
C ALA A 41 -29.12 8.06 30.79
N ARG A 42 -30.02 9.00 30.54
CA ARG A 42 -29.89 9.93 29.40
C ARG A 42 -28.72 10.90 29.56
N LYS A 43 -28.46 11.41 30.77
CA LYS A 43 -27.31 12.27 31.07
C LYS A 43 -26.00 11.52 30.85
N VAL A 44 -25.89 10.28 31.38
CA VAL A 44 -24.73 9.43 31.21
C VAL A 44 -24.48 9.12 29.74
N ALA A 45 -25.53 8.82 28.97
CA ALA A 45 -25.40 8.55 27.54
C ALA A 45 -24.92 9.79 26.76
N LEU A 46 -25.39 10.97 27.11
CA LEU A 46 -24.97 12.24 26.51
C LEU A 46 -23.51 12.56 26.83
N GLU A 47 -23.06 12.34 28.07
CA GLU A 47 -21.68 12.52 28.47
C GLU A 47 -20.74 11.55 27.74
N GLN A 48 -21.14 10.30 27.56
CA GLN A 48 -20.39 9.32 26.78
C GLN A 48 -20.28 9.71 25.30
N GLU A 49 -21.37 10.22 24.70
CA GLU A 49 -21.35 10.70 23.32
C GLU A 49 -20.43 11.91 23.16
N MET A 50 -20.50 12.89 24.07
CA MET A 50 -19.60 14.06 24.07
C MET A 50 -18.13 13.65 24.25
N ALA A 51 -17.85 12.71 25.14
CA ALA A 51 -16.51 12.18 25.34
C ALA A 51 -15.98 11.47 24.08
N LEU A 52 -16.83 10.68 23.40
CA LEU A 52 -16.49 10.02 22.14
C LEU A 52 -16.22 11.03 21.02
N GLU A 53 -17.05 12.06 20.88
CA GLU A 53 -16.86 13.16 19.92
C GLU A 53 -15.52 13.87 20.13
N LYS A 54 -15.20 14.21 21.38
CA LYS A 54 -13.93 14.83 21.76
C LYS A 54 -12.74 13.94 21.44
N ASN A 55 -12.82 12.66 21.81
CA ASN A 55 -11.75 11.70 21.58
C ASN A 55 -11.52 11.46 20.07
N ALA A 56 -12.58 11.33 19.28
CA ALA A 56 -12.50 11.18 17.84
C ALA A 56 -11.86 12.40 17.18
N THR A 57 -12.25 13.61 17.59
CA THR A 57 -11.69 14.87 17.09
C THR A 57 -10.20 14.94 17.40
N SER A 58 -9.80 14.77 18.66
CA SER A 58 -8.40 14.81 19.07
C SER A 58 -7.56 13.73 18.39
N ALA A 59 -8.10 12.54 18.18
CA ALA A 59 -7.38 11.46 17.48
C ALA A 59 -7.10 11.82 16.01
N VAL A 60 -8.05 12.46 15.31
CA VAL A 60 -7.86 12.92 13.94
C VAL A 60 -6.90 14.10 13.86
N GLU A 61 -7.02 15.09 14.77
CA GLU A 61 -6.16 16.28 14.81
C GLU A 61 -4.69 15.91 15.04
N ARG A 62 -4.40 14.91 15.86
CA ARG A 62 -3.02 14.42 16.11
C ARG A 62 -2.34 13.83 14.89
N LEU A 63 -3.06 13.52 13.83
CA LEU A 63 -2.49 13.04 12.56
C LEU A 63 -1.84 14.18 11.77
N PHE A 64 -2.17 15.43 12.07
CA PHE A 64 -1.63 16.63 11.42
C PHE A 64 -0.57 17.31 12.29
N ALA A 65 0.36 18.03 11.66
CA ALA A 65 1.42 18.74 12.34
C ALA A 65 0.94 20.05 13.00
N SER A 66 -0.20 20.59 12.54
CA SER A 66 -0.75 21.87 13.00
C SER A 66 -2.27 21.91 12.78
N GLU A 67 -2.92 22.89 13.37
CA GLU A 67 -4.35 23.15 13.19
C GLU A 67 -4.73 23.53 11.74
N THR A 68 -3.78 24.00 10.93
CA THR A 68 -4.02 24.31 9.51
C THR A 68 -4.17 23.05 8.65
N GLU A 69 -3.80 21.89 9.17
CA GLU A 69 -3.91 20.58 8.50
C GLU A 69 -3.23 20.53 7.14
N GLU A 70 -2.15 21.29 6.97
CA GLU A 70 -1.39 21.35 5.72
C GLU A 70 -0.28 20.30 5.63
N LEU A 71 0.17 19.79 6.78
CA LEU A 71 1.23 18.81 6.90
C LEU A 71 0.81 17.65 7.78
N LEU A 72 1.28 16.47 7.44
CA LEU A 72 1.17 15.28 8.27
C LEU A 72 2.10 15.41 9.49
N SER A 73 1.64 14.95 10.64
CA SER A 73 2.45 14.93 11.87
C SER A 73 3.72 14.07 11.69
N ASP A 74 4.83 14.51 12.24
CA ASP A 74 6.07 13.70 12.28
C ASP A 74 5.94 12.46 13.19
N THR A 75 4.92 12.44 14.04
CA THR A 75 4.55 11.29 14.89
C THR A 75 3.48 10.41 14.26
N TYR A 76 3.05 10.69 13.02
CA TYR A 76 2.08 9.88 12.31
C TYR A 76 2.50 8.42 12.24
N SER A 77 1.53 7.53 12.45
CA SER A 77 1.62 6.10 12.18
C SER A 77 0.27 5.58 11.68
N GLU A 78 0.25 4.48 10.95
CA GLU A 78 -0.99 3.82 10.52
C GLU A 78 -1.84 3.37 11.72
N ASP A 79 -1.21 3.01 12.86
CA ASP A 79 -1.92 2.67 14.09
C ASP A 79 -2.70 3.85 14.66
N LEU A 80 -2.10 5.05 14.67
CA LEU A 80 -2.78 6.27 15.10
C LEU A 80 -3.97 6.59 14.18
N LYS A 81 -3.78 6.45 12.87
CA LYS A 81 -4.85 6.65 11.89
C LYS A 81 -5.97 5.63 12.07
N THR A 82 -5.64 4.35 12.23
CA THR A 82 -6.61 3.28 12.46
C THR A 82 -7.44 3.51 13.72
N LYS A 83 -6.80 3.94 14.82
CA LYS A 83 -7.52 4.33 16.05
C LYS A 83 -8.46 5.51 15.82
N ALA A 84 -8.01 6.53 15.09
CA ALA A 84 -8.86 7.67 14.74
C ALA A 84 -10.06 7.23 13.89
N GLU A 85 -9.86 6.38 12.88
CA GLU A 85 -10.92 5.80 12.05
C GLU A 85 -11.96 5.03 12.88
N GLN A 86 -11.50 4.20 13.83
CA GLN A 86 -12.38 3.44 14.72
C GLN A 86 -13.27 4.36 15.57
N LEU A 87 -12.70 5.40 16.16
CA LEU A 87 -13.46 6.40 16.93
C LEU A 87 -14.48 7.15 16.05
N VAL A 88 -14.07 7.58 14.87
CA VAL A 88 -14.94 8.25 13.90
C VAL A 88 -16.09 7.35 13.45
N GLN A 89 -15.86 6.05 13.30
CA GLN A 89 -16.92 5.10 12.94
C GLN A 89 -18.02 4.99 14.00
N GLN A 90 -17.69 5.13 15.28
CA GLN A 90 -18.62 5.02 16.41
C GLN A 90 -19.50 6.26 16.59
N LEU A 91 -19.17 7.41 15.99
CA LEU A 91 -19.92 8.66 16.13
C LEU A 91 -21.35 8.52 15.61
N ALA A 92 -22.32 8.92 16.43
CA ALA A 92 -23.73 9.06 16.05
C ALA A 92 -23.98 10.34 15.25
N ASN A 93 -23.27 11.43 15.57
CA ASN A 93 -23.36 12.72 14.89
C ASN A 93 -22.88 12.63 13.44
N LYS A 94 -23.81 12.55 12.50
CA LYS A 94 -23.54 12.38 11.07
C LYS A 94 -22.70 13.51 10.47
N LYS A 95 -22.93 14.77 10.91
CA LYS A 95 -22.20 15.93 10.38
C LYS A 95 -20.74 15.91 10.82
N MET A 96 -20.49 15.67 12.10
CA MET A 96 -19.13 15.54 12.64
C MET A 96 -18.41 14.35 12.02
N LYS A 97 -19.06 13.20 11.95
CA LYS A 97 -18.54 11.98 11.29
C LYS A 97 -18.12 12.24 9.85
N ALA A 98 -18.92 12.95 9.06
CA ALA A 98 -18.59 13.31 7.68
C ALA A 98 -17.38 14.26 7.61
N ASN A 99 -17.31 15.27 8.49
CA ASN A 99 -16.18 16.19 8.57
C ASN A 99 -14.87 15.45 8.88
N LEU A 100 -14.85 14.63 9.94
CA LEU A 100 -13.67 13.90 10.36
C LEU A 100 -13.23 12.83 9.31
N LYS A 101 -14.19 12.21 8.62
CA LYS A 101 -13.87 11.35 7.45
C LYS A 101 -13.19 12.12 6.32
N GLY A 102 -13.63 13.35 6.05
CA GLY A 102 -12.97 14.23 5.07
C GLY A 102 -11.50 14.51 5.44
N LYS A 103 -11.23 14.75 6.74
CA LYS A 103 -9.85 14.92 7.25
C LYS A 103 -9.02 13.65 7.10
N LEU A 104 -9.57 12.48 7.43
CA LEU A 104 -8.91 11.18 7.22
C LEU A 104 -8.58 10.92 5.74
N THR A 105 -9.47 11.25 4.83
CA THR A 105 -9.20 11.18 3.38
C THR A 105 -8.04 12.10 2.96
N ARG A 106 -7.90 13.28 3.61
CA ARG A 106 -6.75 14.16 3.38
C ARG A 106 -5.45 13.53 3.88
N VAL A 107 -5.47 12.88 5.04
CA VAL A 107 -4.33 12.11 5.55
C VAL A 107 -3.89 11.04 4.55
N ASP A 108 -4.84 10.27 3.99
CA ASP A 108 -4.55 9.26 2.96
C ASP A 108 -3.84 9.87 1.74
N LYS A 109 -4.29 11.04 1.31
CA LYS A 109 -3.68 11.76 0.20
C LYS A 109 -2.24 12.16 0.52
N PHE A 110 -1.97 12.66 1.74
CA PHE A 110 -0.62 13.05 2.15
C PHE A 110 0.32 11.84 2.21
N VAL A 111 -0.13 10.74 2.83
CA VAL A 111 0.64 9.49 2.90
C VAL A 111 0.96 8.97 1.49
N SER A 112 -0.04 8.96 0.61
CA SER A 112 0.13 8.53 -0.78
C SER A 112 1.15 9.39 -1.53
N GLN A 113 1.14 10.70 -1.31
CA GLN A 113 2.05 11.64 -1.97
C GLN A 113 3.50 11.52 -1.43
N ILE A 114 3.66 11.34 -0.11
CA ILE A 114 4.95 11.08 0.53
C ILE A 114 5.56 9.79 -0.04
N SER A 115 4.76 8.73 -0.12
CA SER A 115 5.17 7.43 -0.67
C SER A 115 5.54 7.53 -2.15
N ALA A 116 4.76 8.24 -2.95
CA ALA A 116 5.06 8.46 -4.37
C ALA A 116 6.39 9.20 -4.58
N ASN A 117 6.71 10.19 -3.74
CA ASN A 117 7.99 10.88 -3.79
C ASN A 117 9.14 9.99 -3.31
N GLN A 118 8.92 9.15 -2.30
CA GLN A 118 9.92 8.17 -1.88
C GLN A 118 10.29 7.19 -2.99
N LEU A 119 9.31 6.75 -3.79
CA LEU A 119 9.57 5.91 -4.96
C LEU A 119 10.46 6.60 -5.99
N LYS A 120 10.21 7.88 -6.26
CA LYS A 120 11.06 8.66 -7.18
C LYS A 120 12.48 8.79 -6.65
N VAL A 121 12.65 9.02 -5.35
CA VAL A 121 13.96 9.06 -4.71
C VAL A 121 14.67 7.71 -4.83
N ASN A 122 13.98 6.62 -4.52
CA ASN A 122 14.56 5.29 -4.61
C ASN A 122 14.96 4.91 -6.06
N ALA A 123 14.20 5.38 -7.05
CA ALA A 123 14.49 5.14 -8.47
C ALA A 123 15.82 5.78 -8.95
N LEU A 124 16.38 6.73 -8.20
CA LEU A 124 17.71 7.28 -8.49
C LEU A 124 18.84 6.30 -8.20
N PHE A 125 18.59 5.22 -7.47
CA PHE A 125 19.61 4.27 -7.02
C PHE A 125 19.38 2.88 -7.61
N SER A 126 20.48 2.15 -7.82
CA SER A 126 20.45 0.77 -8.30
C SER A 126 20.21 -0.25 -7.20
N ASN A 127 20.34 0.15 -5.93
CA ASN A 127 20.18 -0.71 -4.77
C ASN A 127 19.64 0.07 -3.55
N GLU A 128 19.10 -0.64 -2.58
CA GLU A 128 18.52 -0.06 -1.36
C GLU A 128 19.54 0.62 -0.45
N GLN A 129 20.79 0.14 -0.45
CA GLN A 129 21.84 0.78 0.34
C GLN A 129 22.22 2.16 -0.23
N LYS A 130 21.65 2.51 -1.40
CA LYS A 130 21.84 3.81 -2.06
C LYS A 130 23.33 4.15 -2.23
N LYS A 131 24.15 3.13 -2.56
CA LYS A 131 25.59 3.27 -2.75
C LYS A 131 25.99 3.54 -4.20
N THR A 132 25.08 3.21 -5.13
CA THR A 132 25.30 3.38 -6.57
C THR A 132 24.03 3.94 -7.21
N LEU A 133 24.21 4.78 -8.23
CA LEU A 133 23.09 5.29 -9.04
C LEU A 133 22.50 4.19 -9.92
N ALA A 134 21.23 4.31 -10.23
CA ALA A 134 20.60 3.55 -11.30
C ALA A 134 21.23 3.92 -12.66
N GLN A 135 21.12 3.04 -13.65
CA GLN A 135 21.66 3.30 -14.99
C GLN A 135 21.03 4.55 -15.60
N ASN A 136 21.87 5.35 -16.27
CA ASN A 136 21.46 6.55 -17.02
C ASN A 136 20.76 7.65 -16.19
N VAL A 137 20.96 7.68 -14.88
CA VAL A 137 20.49 8.81 -14.06
C VAL A 137 21.28 10.06 -14.39
N THR A 138 20.56 11.10 -14.77
CA THR A 138 21.11 12.40 -15.11
C THR A 138 20.95 13.41 -13.97
N ARG A 139 21.66 14.54 -14.07
CA ARG A 139 21.49 15.70 -13.18
C ARG A 139 20.06 16.26 -13.24
N GLU A 140 19.42 16.18 -14.39
CA GLU A 140 18.05 16.64 -14.63
C GLU A 140 17.03 15.74 -13.93
N ASP A 141 17.23 14.41 -13.94
CA ASP A 141 16.40 13.46 -13.19
C ASP A 141 16.46 13.76 -11.69
N ILE A 142 17.66 13.96 -11.15
CA ILE A 142 17.84 14.29 -9.73
C ILE A 142 17.17 15.62 -9.39
N ASN A 143 17.28 16.65 -10.23
CA ASN A 143 16.61 17.95 -10.05
C ASN A 143 15.09 17.81 -10.06
N SER A 144 14.55 17.00 -10.98
CA SER A 144 13.12 16.69 -11.07
C SER A 144 12.60 16.06 -9.79
N VAL A 145 13.32 15.06 -9.28
CA VAL A 145 12.99 14.39 -8.01
C VAL A 145 13.10 15.36 -6.84
N LYS A 146 14.15 16.19 -6.76
CA LYS A 146 14.31 17.23 -5.75
C LYS A 146 13.11 18.18 -5.71
N LYS A 147 12.67 18.65 -6.87
CA LYS A 147 11.50 19.53 -7.00
C LYS A 147 10.22 18.82 -6.52
N ALA A 148 10.02 17.56 -6.91
CA ALA A 148 8.87 16.77 -6.48
C ALA A 148 8.83 16.59 -4.96
N VAL A 149 9.96 16.26 -4.33
CA VAL A 149 10.08 16.12 -2.87
C VAL A 149 9.84 17.45 -2.16
N THR A 150 10.47 18.53 -2.65
CA THR A 150 10.37 19.87 -2.02
C THR A 150 8.92 20.35 -1.99
N ASN A 151 8.18 20.17 -3.07
CA ASN A 151 6.83 20.69 -3.23
C ASN A 151 5.73 19.71 -2.81
N GLY A 152 6.02 18.40 -2.80
CA GLY A 152 5.01 17.38 -2.66
C GLY A 152 5.15 16.47 -1.44
N THR A 153 6.25 16.54 -0.68
CA THR A 153 6.36 15.74 0.55
C THR A 153 5.80 16.54 1.73
N LEU A 154 4.60 16.17 2.15
CA LEU A 154 3.80 16.91 3.14
C LEU A 154 3.98 16.35 4.56
N GLN A 155 5.23 16.06 4.95
CA GLN A 155 5.66 15.69 6.29
C GLN A 155 7.12 16.15 6.44
N THR A 156 7.43 16.88 7.51
CA THR A 156 8.75 17.50 7.71
C THR A 156 9.86 16.46 7.80
N LYS A 157 9.67 15.43 8.61
CA LYS A 157 10.61 14.32 8.78
C LYS A 157 10.91 13.62 7.45
N SER A 158 9.87 13.15 6.76
CA SER A 158 10.02 12.45 5.46
C SER A 158 10.65 13.33 4.39
N LYS A 159 10.30 14.62 4.34
CA LYS A 159 10.92 15.57 3.41
C LYS A 159 12.42 15.69 3.66
N LYS A 160 12.84 15.82 4.92
CA LYS A 160 14.26 15.91 5.30
C LYS A 160 15.02 14.65 4.89
N GLU A 161 14.47 13.48 5.17
CA GLU A 161 15.07 12.19 4.81
C GLU A 161 15.18 12.01 3.30
N GLN A 162 14.13 12.31 2.56
CA GLN A 162 14.10 12.22 1.09
C GLN A 162 15.07 13.20 0.43
N LEU A 163 15.18 14.43 0.94
CA LEU A 163 16.15 15.42 0.41
C LEU A 163 17.60 15.03 0.71
N ALA A 164 17.87 14.37 1.86
CA ALA A 164 19.19 13.82 2.14
C ALA A 164 19.59 12.71 1.15
N ASP A 165 18.65 11.83 0.80
CA ASP A 165 18.89 10.83 -0.23
C ASP A 165 19.09 11.45 -1.63
N VAL A 166 18.35 12.49 -1.98
CA VAL A 166 18.54 13.22 -3.23
C VAL A 166 19.95 13.87 -3.28
N GLN A 167 20.42 14.44 -2.15
CA GLN A 167 21.78 14.96 -2.06
C GLN A 167 22.82 13.87 -2.28
N LYS A 168 22.61 12.70 -1.68
CA LYS A 168 23.48 11.53 -1.89
C LYS A 168 23.54 11.09 -3.36
N ALA A 169 22.41 11.17 -4.09
CA ALA A 169 22.40 10.90 -5.53
C ALA A 169 23.25 11.90 -6.30
N TYR A 170 23.23 13.20 -5.94
CA TYR A 170 24.11 14.20 -6.51
C TYR A 170 25.58 13.90 -6.27
N ASP A 171 25.96 13.56 -5.04
CA ASP A 171 27.34 13.27 -4.67
C ASP A 171 27.89 12.06 -5.45
N LEU A 172 27.06 11.04 -5.64
CA LEU A 172 27.39 9.88 -6.47
C LEU A 172 27.55 10.23 -7.95
N LEU A 173 26.69 11.12 -8.49
CA LEU A 173 26.79 11.57 -9.88
C LEU A 173 28.10 12.30 -10.13
N ILE A 174 28.42 13.28 -9.27
CA ILE A 174 29.67 14.05 -9.36
C ILE A 174 30.88 13.12 -9.33
N ARG A 175 30.89 12.17 -8.37
CA ARG A 175 31.99 11.20 -8.26
C ARG A 175 32.15 10.35 -9.53
N ASN A 176 31.04 9.91 -10.13
CA ASN A 176 31.08 9.15 -11.37
C ASN A 176 31.60 9.98 -12.55
N GLU A 177 31.21 11.25 -12.65
CA GLU A 177 31.71 12.21 -13.67
C GLU A 177 33.22 12.43 -13.52
N GLU A 178 33.73 12.56 -12.28
CA GLU A 178 35.16 12.71 -11.99
C GLU A 178 35.96 11.46 -12.37
N LEU A 179 35.45 10.26 -12.03
CA LEU A 179 36.09 9.00 -12.42
C LEU A 179 36.16 8.81 -13.94
N GLN A 180 35.12 9.19 -14.67
CA GLN A 180 35.12 9.15 -16.14
C GLN A 180 36.12 10.13 -16.74
N LYS A 181 36.26 11.33 -16.20
CA LYS A 181 37.27 12.32 -16.65
C LYS A 181 38.68 11.81 -16.39
N ALA A 182 38.94 11.20 -15.25
CA ALA A 182 40.25 10.63 -14.94
C ALA A 182 40.61 9.45 -15.88
N ALA A 183 39.64 8.61 -16.22
CA ALA A 183 39.84 7.50 -17.15
C ALA A 183 40.12 7.97 -18.59
N THR A 184 39.46 9.07 -19.04
CA THR A 184 39.71 9.63 -20.38
C THR A 184 41.02 10.36 -20.46
N SER A 185 41.51 11.02 -19.40
CA SER A 185 42.82 11.64 -19.38
C SER A 185 43.98 10.62 -19.40
N SER A 186 43.84 9.52 -18.66
CA SER A 186 44.84 8.45 -18.65
C SER A 186 44.92 7.67 -19.98
N SER A 187 43.85 7.57 -20.74
CA SER A 187 43.82 6.96 -22.07
C SER A 187 44.40 7.89 -23.14
N ALA A 188 44.34 9.21 -22.95
CA ALA A 188 44.97 10.20 -23.87
C ALA A 188 46.50 10.23 -23.68
N GLU A 189 47.03 10.14 -22.46
CA GLU A 189 48.46 10.02 -22.18
C GLU A 189 49.07 8.72 -22.70
N SER A 190 48.36 7.61 -22.65
CA SER A 190 48.84 6.32 -23.18
C SER A 190 48.84 6.22 -24.71
N GLN A 191 48.16 7.12 -25.43
CA GLN A 191 48.22 7.26 -26.90
C GLN A 191 49.27 8.25 -27.36
N ALA A 192 49.69 9.22 -26.56
CA ALA A 192 50.74 10.15 -26.85
C ALA A 192 52.14 9.46 -26.82
N ASP A 193 52.35 8.51 -25.94
CA ASP A 193 53.62 7.77 -25.83
C ASP A 193 53.84 6.68 -26.88
N LYS A 194 52.86 6.33 -27.70
CA LYS A 194 53.00 5.36 -28.80
C LYS A 194 53.32 5.98 -30.17
N ASN A 195 53.36 7.33 -30.28
CA ASN A 195 53.59 8.00 -31.57
C ASN A 195 54.98 8.66 -31.73
N SER A 196 55.94 8.38 -30.84
CA SER A 196 57.28 8.98 -30.89
C SER A 196 58.44 8.02 -31.14
N ASN A 197 58.21 6.81 -31.63
CA ASN A 197 59.29 5.93 -32.08
C ASN A 197 58.86 5.17 -33.33
N ASP A 198 59.12 5.79 -34.53
CA ASP A 198 59.60 5.12 -35.72
C ASP A 198 59.82 6.16 -36.86
N VAL A 199 61.00 6.72 -36.89
CA VAL A 199 61.58 7.30 -38.13
C VAL A 199 63.00 6.81 -38.22
N GLN A 200 63.26 5.77 -38.96
CA GLN A 200 64.43 5.65 -39.85
C GLN A 200 64.55 4.27 -40.48
N SER A 201 64.51 4.26 -41.79
CA SER A 201 65.40 3.56 -42.71
C SER A 201 64.69 2.93 -43.92
N SER A 202 64.93 3.65 -44.99
CA SER A 202 65.42 3.22 -46.37
C SER A 202 64.49 2.30 -47.18
N ALA A 203 63.98 2.87 -48.24
CA ALA A 203 64.42 2.86 -49.64
C ALA A 203 64.22 1.56 -50.43
N LYS A 204 63.51 1.76 -51.51
CA LYS A 204 63.77 1.27 -52.89
C LYS A 204 62.71 0.34 -53.51
N GLU A 205 62.23 0.87 -54.61
CA GLU A 205 61.87 0.33 -55.93
C GLU A 205 60.70 -0.64 -56.02
N SER A 206 59.84 -0.66 -56.95
CA SER A 206 59.60 0.00 -58.23
C SER A 206 58.31 -0.53 -58.85
N ALA A 207 57.67 0.36 -59.57
CA ALA A 207 56.99 0.18 -60.83
C ALA A 207 55.59 -0.48 -60.92
N THR A 208 54.70 0.30 -61.46
CA THR A 208 53.89 0.15 -62.70
C THR A 208 52.67 -0.76 -62.54
N SER A 209 51.47 -0.37 -62.87
CA SER A 209 50.83 0.39 -63.93
C SER A 209 49.32 0.44 -63.70
N VAL A 210 48.76 1.56 -63.91
CA VAL A 210 47.86 1.98 -64.98
C VAL A 210 46.38 1.58 -64.86
N GLN A 211 45.58 2.62 -64.74
CA GLN A 211 44.36 2.97 -65.48
C GLN A 211 43.08 2.27 -65.06
N GLU A 212 41.91 2.85 -64.92
CA GLU A 212 41.34 4.06 -65.50
C GLU A 212 40.07 4.41 -64.73
N SER A 213 39.82 5.71 -64.57
CA SER A 213 38.52 6.31 -64.32
C SER A 213 37.76 6.44 -65.63
N PRO A 214 36.47 6.70 -65.75
CA PRO A 214 35.90 8.00 -65.47
C PRO A 214 34.43 8.07 -65.01
N GLU A 215 34.18 9.17 -64.33
CA GLU A 215 33.12 10.22 -64.59
C GLU A 215 31.67 9.77 -64.82
N SER A 216 30.65 10.45 -64.35
CA SER A 216 30.48 11.91 -64.20
C SER A 216 29.09 12.22 -63.64
N LYS A 217 29.04 13.38 -62.98
CA LYS A 217 28.03 14.46 -63.02
C LYS A 217 26.65 14.27 -62.40
N SER A 218 26.46 15.03 -61.33
CA SER A 218 25.85 16.43 -61.33
C SER A 218 24.36 16.42 -61.52
N SER A 219 23.57 16.95 -60.66
CA SER A 219 23.38 18.33 -60.31
C SER A 219 22.16 18.55 -59.40
N LYS A 220 22.30 19.46 -58.47
CA LYS A 220 21.40 20.56 -58.05
C LYS A 220 19.94 20.32 -57.76
N SER A 221 19.64 20.60 -56.51
CA SER A 221 18.95 21.84 -56.09
C SER A 221 17.45 21.74 -55.83
N ASN A 222 17.15 22.12 -54.70
CA ASN A 222 16.16 23.08 -54.17
C ASN A 222 15.11 22.57 -53.21
N SER A 223 15.30 22.93 -51.96
CA SER A 223 14.43 23.88 -51.24
C SER A 223 12.93 23.52 -51.18
N ASN A 224 12.46 23.21 -50.07
CA ASN A 224 11.51 23.91 -49.24
C ASN A 224 10.52 23.00 -48.48
N ASN A 225 10.53 23.26 -47.23
CA ASN A 225 9.38 23.49 -46.34
C ASN A 225 8.65 22.30 -45.73
N SER A 226 8.89 22.21 -44.45
CA SER A 226 7.87 22.26 -43.41
C SER A 226 6.84 21.11 -43.39
N SER A 227 7.04 20.25 -42.47
CA SER A 227 6.00 19.94 -41.48
C SER A 227 6.61 19.01 -40.46
N GLY A 228 6.66 19.46 -39.21
CA GLY A 228 7.11 18.68 -38.08
C GLY A 228 6.27 17.40 -37.93
N ALA A 229 6.89 16.28 -38.19
CA ALA A 229 6.42 15.02 -37.62
C ALA A 229 6.82 15.00 -36.15
N PRO A 230 5.91 14.65 -35.22
CA PRO A 230 6.31 14.47 -33.85
C PRO A 230 7.33 13.32 -33.79
N SER A 231 8.49 13.62 -33.23
CA SER A 231 9.50 12.65 -32.86
C SER A 231 8.79 11.46 -32.20
N ALA A 232 8.89 10.28 -32.80
CA ALA A 232 8.42 9.04 -32.20
C ALA A 232 9.11 8.91 -30.85
N SER A 233 8.38 9.23 -29.79
CA SER A 233 8.71 8.84 -28.43
C SER A 233 8.97 7.34 -28.46
N SER A 234 10.17 6.92 -28.16
CA SER A 234 10.48 5.48 -27.98
C SER A 234 9.53 5.00 -26.88
N THR A 235 8.49 4.27 -27.26
CA THR A 235 7.54 3.64 -26.34
C THR A 235 8.32 2.63 -25.53
N ASN A 236 8.74 3.06 -24.34
CA ASN A 236 9.43 2.18 -23.40
C ASN A 236 8.40 1.15 -22.93
N ILE A 237 8.36 0.00 -23.61
CA ILE A 237 7.44 -1.09 -23.33
C ILE A 237 7.68 -1.54 -21.89
N PRO A 238 6.68 -1.43 -20.99
CA PRO A 238 6.86 -1.77 -19.58
C PRO A 238 7.22 -3.25 -19.41
N THR A 239 8.02 -3.57 -18.40
CA THR A 239 8.48 -4.95 -18.13
C THR A 239 7.32 -5.95 -18.07
N VAL A 240 6.17 -5.54 -17.52
CA VAL A 240 4.98 -6.39 -17.43
C VAL A 240 4.50 -6.88 -18.81
N ALA A 241 4.63 -6.06 -19.84
CA ALA A 241 4.21 -6.43 -21.20
C ALA A 241 5.13 -7.48 -21.85
N LYS A 242 6.34 -7.67 -21.29
CA LYS A 242 7.33 -8.65 -21.75
C LYS A 242 7.28 -9.96 -20.97
N MET A 243 6.45 -10.04 -19.93
CA MET A 243 6.27 -11.26 -19.13
C MET A 243 5.47 -12.30 -19.91
N LYS A 244 5.75 -13.58 -19.68
CA LYS A 244 4.98 -14.69 -20.27
C LYS A 244 3.49 -14.63 -19.84
N LEU A 245 3.24 -14.19 -18.60
CA LEU A 245 1.89 -14.00 -18.07
C LEU A 245 1.09 -12.93 -18.82
N ALA A 246 1.75 -11.99 -19.53
CA ALA A 246 1.06 -10.91 -20.25
C ALA A 246 0.12 -11.42 -21.38
N SER A 247 0.31 -12.67 -21.82
CA SER A 247 -0.60 -13.34 -22.77
C SER A 247 -1.71 -14.14 -22.09
N GLN A 248 -1.64 -14.36 -20.77
CA GLN A 248 -2.54 -15.26 -20.03
C GLN A 248 -3.52 -14.50 -19.14
N THR A 249 -3.26 -13.24 -18.84
CA THR A 249 -4.09 -12.43 -17.96
C THR A 249 -4.11 -10.97 -18.40
N ASN A 250 -5.12 -10.24 -17.96
CA ASN A 250 -5.27 -8.80 -18.17
C ASN A 250 -4.95 -7.97 -16.91
N GLN A 251 -4.62 -8.63 -15.77
CA GLN A 251 -4.28 -7.92 -14.55
C GLN A 251 -3.13 -8.62 -13.83
N ILE A 252 -2.10 -7.86 -13.52
CA ILE A 252 -0.93 -8.35 -12.77
C ILE A 252 -0.57 -7.36 -11.67
N VAL A 253 -0.38 -7.87 -10.46
CA VAL A 253 0.29 -7.16 -9.36
C VAL A 253 1.75 -7.62 -9.35
N THR A 254 2.69 -6.75 -9.67
CA THR A 254 4.13 -7.04 -9.56
C THR A 254 4.66 -6.57 -8.21
N VAL A 255 5.39 -7.44 -7.51
CA VAL A 255 6.00 -7.20 -6.21
C VAL A 255 7.49 -7.42 -6.36
N VAL A 256 8.25 -6.34 -6.44
CA VAL A 256 9.72 -6.38 -6.52
C VAL A 256 10.25 -6.02 -5.15
N ALA A 257 10.69 -7.04 -4.43
CA ALA A 257 11.11 -6.92 -3.04
C ALA A 257 12.62 -6.72 -2.91
N SER A 258 13.00 -5.96 -1.88
CA SER A 258 14.36 -5.84 -1.41
C SER A 258 14.33 -5.83 0.12
N GLY A 259 14.90 -6.88 0.72
CA GLY A 259 14.73 -7.15 2.14
C GLY A 259 13.26 -7.38 2.49
N THR A 260 12.74 -6.62 3.45
CA THR A 260 11.36 -6.71 3.95
C THR A 260 10.40 -5.74 3.27
N SER A 261 10.91 -4.87 2.40
CA SER A 261 10.15 -3.87 1.66
C SER A 261 9.99 -4.26 0.20
N ALA A 262 8.96 -3.77 -0.47
CA ALA A 262 8.73 -4.03 -1.88
C ALA A 262 8.20 -2.80 -2.62
N ASN A 263 8.54 -2.70 -3.90
CA ASN A 263 7.82 -1.85 -4.84
C ASN A 263 6.69 -2.69 -5.44
N VAL A 264 5.46 -2.30 -5.18
CA VAL A 264 4.25 -2.99 -5.63
C VAL A 264 3.56 -2.16 -6.68
N LYS A 265 3.40 -2.73 -7.88
CA LYS A 265 2.72 -2.06 -8.99
C LYS A 265 1.51 -2.89 -9.40
N PHE A 266 0.38 -2.24 -9.61
CA PHE A 266 -0.80 -2.87 -10.18
C PHE A 266 -0.94 -2.45 -11.63
N TRP A 267 -1.14 -3.43 -12.50
CA TRP A 267 -1.17 -3.29 -13.95
C TRP A 267 -2.48 -3.84 -14.51
N GLU A 268 -3.05 -3.11 -15.45
CA GLU A 268 -4.22 -3.53 -16.23
C GLU A 268 -3.91 -3.48 -17.72
N LYS A 269 -4.30 -4.50 -18.46
CA LYS A 269 -4.21 -4.57 -19.93
C LYS A 269 -5.50 -4.05 -20.55
N SER A 270 -5.40 -3.12 -21.47
CA SER A 270 -6.50 -2.59 -22.26
C SER A 270 -6.12 -2.69 -23.74
N GLY A 271 -6.79 -3.57 -24.48
CA GLY A 271 -6.32 -4.01 -25.80
C GLY A 271 -4.93 -4.66 -25.66
N GLU A 272 -3.96 -4.21 -26.46
CA GLU A 272 -2.59 -4.71 -26.40
C GLU A 272 -1.68 -3.90 -25.44
N THR A 273 -2.23 -2.89 -24.76
CA THR A 273 -1.44 -1.95 -23.95
C THR A 273 -1.61 -2.23 -22.46
N TRP A 274 -0.49 -2.40 -21.77
CA TRP A 274 -0.43 -2.47 -20.31
C TRP A 274 -0.33 -1.07 -19.71
N LYS A 275 -1.22 -0.75 -18.78
CA LYS A 275 -1.24 0.52 -18.05
C LYS A 275 -1.01 0.28 -16.56
N GLN A 276 -0.13 1.07 -15.97
CA GLN A 276 0.07 1.07 -14.53
C GLN A 276 -1.09 1.80 -13.86
N VAL A 277 -1.85 1.09 -13.03
CA VAL A 277 -2.93 1.67 -12.22
C VAL A 277 -2.34 2.48 -11.07
N PHE A 278 -1.37 1.88 -10.36
CA PHE A 278 -0.57 2.56 -9.36
C PHE A 278 0.80 1.88 -9.18
N SER A 279 1.70 2.60 -8.50
CA SER A 279 2.91 2.08 -7.88
C SER A 279 2.92 2.54 -6.44
N THR A 280 3.20 1.63 -5.51
CA THR A 280 3.21 1.92 -4.07
C THR A 280 4.30 1.15 -3.36
N TYR A 281 4.64 1.60 -2.17
CA TYR A 281 5.49 0.85 -1.25
C TYR A 281 4.65 -0.23 -0.56
N GLY A 282 5.25 -1.41 -0.32
CA GLY A 282 4.65 -2.51 0.40
C GLY A 282 5.66 -3.20 1.31
N GLN A 283 5.16 -4.06 2.18
CA GLN A 283 5.94 -4.96 3.01
C GLN A 283 5.73 -6.39 2.54
N VAL A 284 6.77 -7.18 2.69
CA VAL A 284 6.77 -8.63 2.47
C VAL A 284 7.20 -9.34 3.75
N GLY A 285 7.37 -10.64 3.69
CA GLY A 285 7.80 -11.44 4.83
C GLY A 285 9.03 -10.87 5.53
N SER A 286 9.12 -11.01 6.86
CA SER A 286 10.25 -10.50 7.65
C SER A 286 11.59 -11.14 7.27
N GLN A 287 11.56 -12.25 6.53
CA GLN A 287 12.72 -12.89 5.90
C GLN A 287 12.76 -12.69 4.38
N GLY A 288 12.06 -11.68 3.87
CA GLY A 288 12.04 -11.32 2.45
C GLY A 288 11.19 -12.22 1.58
N VAL A 289 11.48 -12.20 0.27
CA VAL A 289 10.87 -13.06 -0.77
C VAL A 289 11.76 -14.25 -1.06
N GLY A 290 11.19 -15.46 -1.07
CA GLY A 290 11.98 -16.68 -1.31
C GLY A 290 11.14 -17.95 -1.28
N SER A 291 11.79 -19.08 -1.03
CA SER A 291 11.07 -20.32 -0.75
C SER A 291 10.30 -20.19 0.55
N ALA A 292 8.97 -20.35 0.48
CA ALA A 292 8.08 -20.23 1.61
C ALA A 292 7.68 -21.60 2.14
N ASP A 293 7.48 -21.66 3.44
CA ASP A 293 7.00 -22.83 4.17
C ASP A 293 6.27 -22.36 5.44
N GLU A 294 5.84 -23.27 6.30
CA GLU A 294 5.12 -22.97 7.53
C GLU A 294 6.01 -22.40 8.65
N TYR A 295 7.32 -22.51 8.54
CA TYR A 295 8.29 -22.22 9.61
C TYR A 295 9.10 -20.95 9.38
N HIS A 296 9.03 -20.38 8.17
CA HIS A 296 9.77 -19.19 7.79
C HIS A 296 8.84 -18.08 7.35
N SER A 297 9.05 -16.88 7.88
CA SER A 297 8.29 -15.68 7.51
C SER A 297 8.77 -15.12 6.16
N ARG A 298 8.60 -15.89 5.07
CA ARG A 298 8.97 -15.52 3.70
C ARG A 298 7.75 -15.40 2.81
N THR A 299 7.70 -14.35 2.02
CA THR A 299 6.74 -14.25 0.93
C THR A 299 7.14 -15.20 -0.19
N PRO A 300 6.23 -16.08 -0.66
CA PRO A 300 6.57 -17.06 -1.69
C PRO A 300 6.99 -16.37 -2.98
N LYS A 301 8.22 -16.69 -3.46
CA LYS A 301 8.73 -16.23 -4.74
C LYS A 301 8.01 -16.95 -5.87
N GLY A 302 7.54 -16.22 -6.86
CA GLY A 302 6.88 -16.80 -8.02
C GLY A 302 5.66 -16.02 -8.47
N ALA A 303 4.92 -16.63 -9.41
CA ALA A 303 3.68 -16.12 -9.95
C ALA A 303 2.50 -16.95 -9.44
N TYR A 304 1.49 -16.29 -8.89
CA TYR A 304 0.32 -16.95 -8.30
C TYR A 304 -0.95 -16.24 -8.75
N SER A 305 -1.99 -16.99 -9.06
CA SER A 305 -3.31 -16.39 -9.29
C SER A 305 -3.85 -15.81 -7.97
N LEU A 306 -4.67 -14.77 -8.09
CA LEU A 306 -5.40 -14.20 -6.97
C LEU A 306 -6.76 -14.90 -6.82
N GLY A 307 -7.13 -15.23 -5.59
CA GLY A 307 -8.33 -15.94 -5.25
C GLY A 307 -9.50 -15.03 -4.85
N PHE A 308 -10.30 -15.45 -3.88
CA PHE A 308 -11.39 -14.65 -3.37
C PHE A 308 -10.90 -13.50 -2.51
N ALA A 309 -11.68 -12.42 -2.49
CA ALA A 309 -11.47 -11.27 -1.62
C ALA A 309 -12.13 -11.52 -0.25
N PHE A 310 -11.57 -10.90 0.78
CA PHE A 310 -12.12 -10.94 2.13
C PHE A 310 -11.85 -9.63 2.87
N GLY A 311 -12.54 -9.44 3.99
CA GLY A 311 -12.25 -8.27 4.82
C GLY A 311 -13.33 -7.98 5.86
N THR A 312 -13.04 -7.01 6.74
CA THR A 312 -14.03 -6.44 7.67
C THR A 312 -14.97 -5.46 6.98
N SER A 313 -14.66 -5.05 5.73
CA SER A 313 -15.47 -4.16 4.89
C SER A 313 -15.26 -4.50 3.42
N ASN A 314 -16.34 -4.46 2.62
CA ASN A 314 -16.27 -4.64 1.18
C ASN A 314 -16.20 -3.27 0.49
N PRO A 315 -15.12 -2.95 -0.25
CA PRO A 315 -15.00 -1.66 -0.95
C PRO A 315 -15.72 -1.63 -2.30
N GLY A 316 -16.47 -2.68 -2.67
CA GLY A 316 -17.13 -2.81 -3.97
C GLY A 316 -16.36 -3.70 -4.94
N THR A 317 -15.85 -4.86 -4.47
CA THR A 317 -15.13 -5.81 -5.34
C THR A 317 -16.07 -6.64 -6.22
N SER A 318 -15.61 -6.99 -7.43
CA SER A 318 -16.28 -7.96 -8.32
C SER A 318 -15.88 -9.41 -8.03
N LEU A 319 -14.85 -9.64 -7.21
CA LEU A 319 -14.45 -10.97 -6.76
C LEU A 319 -15.48 -11.54 -5.76
N ALA A 320 -15.54 -12.86 -5.65
CA ALA A 320 -16.23 -13.49 -4.52
C ALA A 320 -15.66 -12.92 -3.22
N PHE A 321 -16.52 -12.41 -2.35
CA PHE A 321 -16.12 -11.74 -1.12
C PHE A 321 -16.57 -12.51 0.13
N ARG A 322 -15.65 -12.70 1.08
CA ARG A 322 -15.95 -13.27 2.38
C ARG A 322 -15.84 -12.20 3.47
N GLN A 323 -16.95 -11.94 4.14
CA GLN A 323 -16.99 -11.05 5.30
C GLN A 323 -16.30 -11.74 6.48
N ILE A 324 -15.34 -11.07 7.12
CA ILE A 324 -14.72 -11.56 8.36
C ILE A 324 -15.74 -11.46 9.50
N THR A 325 -15.90 -12.55 10.22
CA THR A 325 -16.67 -12.66 11.46
C THR A 325 -15.75 -13.15 12.59
N ASN A 326 -16.26 -13.20 13.82
CA ASN A 326 -15.52 -13.79 14.95
C ASN A 326 -15.28 -15.31 14.82
N GLN A 327 -15.89 -15.94 13.82
CA GLN A 327 -15.73 -17.38 13.54
C GLN A 327 -14.79 -17.65 12.38
N SER A 328 -14.28 -16.61 11.72
CA SER A 328 -13.45 -16.75 10.52
C SER A 328 -12.00 -17.08 10.88
N TYR A 329 -11.54 -18.24 10.41
CA TYR A 329 -10.17 -18.74 10.60
C TYR A 329 -9.56 -19.14 9.27
N TRP A 330 -8.25 -18.88 9.10
CA TRP A 330 -7.44 -19.56 8.10
C TRP A 330 -6.68 -20.69 8.78
N ILE A 331 -6.83 -21.92 8.29
CA ILE A 331 -6.28 -23.08 8.95
C ILE A 331 -4.81 -23.28 8.58
N SER A 332 -3.93 -23.03 9.55
CA SER A 332 -2.47 -23.17 9.42
C SER A 332 -1.91 -24.36 10.23
N ASN A 333 -2.75 -25.01 11.04
CA ASN A 333 -2.36 -26.20 11.75
C ASN A 333 -2.12 -27.37 10.78
N VAL A 334 -0.84 -27.78 10.64
CA VAL A 334 -0.42 -28.87 9.73
C VAL A 334 -1.07 -30.23 10.04
N LYS A 335 -1.64 -30.40 11.24
CA LYS A 335 -2.36 -31.62 11.61
C LYS A 335 -3.82 -31.61 11.19
N ASP A 336 -4.37 -30.44 10.84
CA ASP A 336 -5.76 -30.30 10.44
C ASP A 336 -5.97 -30.75 8.99
N ASN A 337 -7.08 -31.44 8.73
CA ASN A 337 -7.44 -31.87 7.37
C ASN A 337 -7.91 -30.73 6.48
N GLN A 338 -8.26 -29.58 7.07
CA GLN A 338 -8.61 -28.34 6.37
C GLN A 338 -7.44 -27.37 6.24
N TYR A 339 -6.19 -27.85 6.46
CA TYR A 339 -4.97 -27.05 6.30
C TYR A 339 -4.97 -26.23 5.02
N ASN A 340 -4.54 -24.96 5.11
CA ASN A 340 -4.50 -23.96 4.07
C ASN A 340 -5.87 -23.69 3.42
N THR A 341 -6.92 -23.58 4.26
CA THR A 341 -8.28 -23.17 3.83
C THR A 341 -8.92 -22.21 4.82
N TRP A 342 -9.86 -21.41 4.33
CA TRP A 342 -10.77 -20.62 5.17
C TRP A 342 -11.84 -21.50 5.78
N GLN A 343 -12.06 -21.38 7.08
CA GLN A 343 -13.11 -22.08 7.82
C GLN A 343 -13.84 -21.13 8.75
N GLU A 344 -15.14 -21.40 8.98
CA GLU A 344 -15.93 -20.77 10.03
C GLU A 344 -16.04 -21.74 11.21
N ARG A 345 -15.50 -21.34 12.37
CA ARG A 345 -15.42 -22.19 13.59
C ARG A 345 -15.69 -21.36 14.83
N ASN A 346 -16.32 -21.94 15.85
CA ASN A 346 -16.49 -21.28 17.16
C ASN A 346 -15.15 -21.12 17.90
N SER A 347 -14.22 -22.05 17.67
CA SER A 347 -12.85 -22.02 18.17
C SER A 347 -11.94 -22.84 17.26
N SER A 348 -10.66 -22.53 17.23
CA SER A 348 -9.68 -23.26 16.45
C SER A 348 -8.35 -23.38 17.21
N SER A 349 -7.39 -24.11 16.64
CA SER A 349 -6.03 -24.24 17.17
C SER A 349 -5.35 -22.87 17.26
N SER A 350 -4.47 -22.69 18.24
CA SER A 350 -3.59 -21.49 18.32
C SER A 350 -2.61 -21.37 17.15
N ALA A 351 -2.42 -22.43 16.36
CA ALA A 351 -1.66 -22.41 15.12
C ALA A 351 -2.46 -21.84 13.95
N ASP A 352 -3.79 -21.73 14.05
CA ASP A 352 -4.65 -21.19 13.00
C ASP A 352 -4.76 -19.67 13.14
N GLU A 353 -4.85 -18.99 12.00
CA GLU A 353 -5.00 -17.56 12.00
C GLU A 353 -6.46 -17.14 12.23
N HIS A 354 -6.74 -16.55 13.39
CA HIS A 354 -8.04 -15.96 13.67
C HIS A 354 -8.17 -14.62 12.95
N MET A 355 -8.88 -14.60 11.83
CA MET A 355 -8.93 -13.44 10.92
C MET A 355 -9.46 -12.17 11.60
N ALA A 356 -10.39 -12.31 12.54
CA ALA A 356 -10.96 -11.19 13.29
C ALA A 356 -9.97 -10.49 14.23
N SER A 357 -8.83 -11.13 14.55
CA SER A 357 -7.78 -10.55 15.40
C SER A 357 -6.98 -9.43 14.71
N TYR A 358 -7.11 -9.29 13.40
CA TYR A 358 -6.34 -8.33 12.58
C TYR A 358 -7.25 -7.36 11.80
N PRO A 359 -8.17 -6.62 12.45
CA PRO A 359 -9.21 -5.86 11.74
C PRO A 359 -8.66 -4.73 10.87
N ALA A 360 -7.49 -4.18 11.19
CA ALA A 360 -6.83 -3.15 10.40
C ALA A 360 -6.15 -3.74 9.16
N GLN A 361 -5.37 -4.80 9.35
CA GLN A 361 -4.65 -5.48 8.26
C GLN A 361 -5.64 -6.19 7.32
N TYR A 362 -6.68 -6.79 7.86
CA TYR A 362 -7.72 -7.48 7.10
C TYR A 362 -8.97 -6.65 6.87
N ARG A 363 -8.83 -5.30 6.88
CA ARG A 363 -9.91 -4.44 6.38
C ARG A 363 -10.25 -4.79 4.93
N TYR A 364 -9.22 -5.02 4.12
CA TYR A 364 -9.27 -5.46 2.73
C TYR A 364 -8.19 -6.50 2.49
N GLY A 365 -8.54 -7.62 1.92
CA GLY A 365 -7.60 -8.69 1.60
C GLY A 365 -8.03 -9.48 0.37
N VAL A 366 -7.07 -10.11 -0.28
CA VAL A 366 -7.27 -11.09 -1.35
C VAL A 366 -6.30 -12.25 -1.18
N VAL A 367 -6.77 -13.45 -1.39
CA VAL A 367 -5.97 -14.68 -1.25
C VAL A 367 -4.96 -14.79 -2.38
N ILE A 368 -3.71 -15.05 -2.05
CA ILE A 368 -2.67 -15.49 -3.00
C ILE A 368 -2.75 -17.01 -3.05
N ASN A 369 -3.06 -17.56 -4.21
CA ASN A 369 -3.26 -18.99 -4.43
C ASN A 369 -1.91 -19.76 -4.44
N TYR A 370 -1.22 -19.70 -3.29
CA TYR A 370 -0.03 -20.50 -3.01
C TYR A 370 -0.42 -21.80 -2.32
N ASN A 371 0.29 -22.89 -2.60
CA ASN A 371 0.06 -24.21 -2.00
C ASN A 371 -1.41 -24.67 -2.06
N THR A 372 -2.04 -24.51 -3.22
CA THR A 372 -3.44 -24.92 -3.43
C THR A 372 -3.65 -26.42 -3.33
N SER A 373 -2.61 -27.22 -3.51
CA SER A 373 -2.59 -28.66 -3.24
C SER A 373 -2.66 -28.99 -1.75
N ARG A 374 -2.52 -27.98 -0.87
CA ARG A 374 -2.61 -28.10 0.57
C ARG A 374 -1.57 -29.06 1.17
N THR A 375 -0.38 -29.07 0.57
CA THR A 375 0.76 -29.83 1.08
C THR A 375 1.13 -29.32 2.46
N LYS A 376 0.99 -30.17 3.47
CA LYS A 376 1.19 -29.83 4.88
C LYS A 376 2.63 -29.41 5.14
N GLY A 377 2.81 -28.26 5.79
CA GLY A 377 4.13 -27.68 6.06
C GLY A 377 4.74 -26.85 4.93
N ALA A 378 4.14 -26.86 3.72
CA ALA A 378 4.63 -26.07 2.61
C ALA A 378 4.22 -24.59 2.66
N GLY A 379 3.56 -24.17 3.73
CA GLY A 379 3.09 -22.80 3.96
C GLY A 379 1.60 -22.61 3.70
N SER A 380 0.98 -21.73 4.46
CA SER A 380 -0.45 -21.42 4.44
C SER A 380 -0.70 -19.94 4.66
N GLY A 381 -1.92 -19.45 4.32
CA GLY A 381 -2.38 -18.12 4.69
C GLY A 381 -1.61 -16.98 4.03
N PHE A 382 -1.27 -17.08 2.75
CA PHE A 382 -0.63 -15.98 2.04
C PHE A 382 -1.66 -15.06 1.39
N PHE A 383 -1.59 -13.78 1.71
CA PHE A 383 -2.55 -12.77 1.28
C PHE A 383 -1.86 -11.52 0.74
N LEU A 384 -2.58 -10.78 -0.10
CA LEU A 384 -2.32 -9.36 -0.34
C LEU A 384 -3.34 -8.59 0.50
N HIS A 385 -2.89 -7.76 1.45
CA HIS A 385 -3.75 -7.10 2.44
C HIS A 385 -3.28 -5.69 2.82
N CYS A 386 -3.98 -5.00 3.74
CA CYS A 386 -3.62 -3.67 4.21
C CYS A 386 -2.36 -3.72 5.10
N SER A 387 -1.43 -2.80 4.86
CA SER A 387 -0.21 -2.66 5.65
C SER A 387 -0.47 -1.97 6.98
N ASN A 388 0.26 -2.40 8.01
CA ASN A 388 0.43 -1.69 9.28
C ASN A 388 1.83 -1.06 9.43
N GLY A 389 2.62 -1.03 8.32
CA GLY A 389 3.99 -0.48 8.29
C GLY A 389 5.09 -1.46 8.71
N ALA A 390 4.75 -2.64 9.25
CA ALA A 390 5.70 -3.66 9.65
C ALA A 390 5.85 -4.78 8.60
N PRO A 391 7.00 -5.49 8.56
CA PRO A 391 7.14 -6.71 7.78
C PRO A 391 6.10 -7.75 8.18
N THR A 392 5.70 -8.59 7.22
CA THR A 392 4.67 -9.62 7.41
C THR A 392 5.24 -10.97 7.86
N ALA A 393 4.36 -11.92 8.15
CA ALA A 393 4.74 -13.33 8.35
C ALA A 393 4.93 -14.08 7.01
N GLY A 394 4.65 -13.42 5.87
CA GLY A 394 4.77 -14.02 4.53
C GLY A 394 3.82 -13.39 3.51
N CYS A 395 2.83 -12.65 3.94
CA CYS A 395 1.92 -11.92 3.08
C CYS A 395 2.61 -10.76 2.34
N VAL A 396 1.90 -10.18 1.37
CA VAL A 396 2.24 -8.88 0.78
C VAL A 396 1.28 -7.85 1.37
N ALA A 397 1.81 -6.78 1.94
CA ALA A 397 1.00 -5.73 2.56
C ALA A 397 1.25 -4.38 1.88
N ILE A 398 0.17 -3.67 1.54
CA ILE A 398 0.20 -2.35 0.88
C ILE A 398 -0.70 -1.36 1.62
N PRO A 399 -0.52 -0.03 1.46
CA PRO A 399 -1.39 0.96 2.10
C PRO A 399 -2.88 0.70 1.82
N THR A 400 -3.72 0.95 2.83
CA THR A 400 -5.17 0.65 2.80
C THR A 400 -5.90 1.26 1.61
N SER A 401 -5.52 2.49 1.19
CA SER A 401 -6.13 3.16 0.03
C SER A 401 -5.83 2.42 -1.28
N GLN A 402 -4.60 1.94 -1.47
CA GLN A 402 -4.22 1.13 -2.63
C GLN A 402 -4.87 -0.25 -2.58
N MET A 403 -4.99 -0.84 -1.38
CA MET A 403 -5.68 -2.13 -1.22
C MET A 403 -7.16 -2.04 -1.56
N ALA A 404 -7.83 -0.94 -1.19
CA ALA A 404 -9.21 -0.66 -1.63
C ALA A 404 -9.29 -0.57 -3.16
N THR A 405 -8.37 0.17 -3.82
CA THR A 405 -8.29 0.27 -5.27
C THR A 405 -8.06 -1.10 -5.94
N VAL A 406 -7.18 -1.93 -5.35
CA VAL A 406 -6.97 -3.31 -5.82
C VAL A 406 -8.29 -4.07 -5.83
N LEU A 407 -9.01 -4.14 -4.69
CA LEU A 407 -10.26 -4.89 -4.61
C LEU A 407 -11.36 -4.35 -5.52
N GLN A 408 -11.46 -3.03 -5.70
CA GLN A 408 -12.44 -2.40 -6.58
C GLN A 408 -12.21 -2.73 -8.06
N LYS A 409 -10.94 -2.94 -8.45
CA LYS A 409 -10.54 -3.15 -9.84
C LYS A 409 -10.22 -4.59 -10.19
N LEU A 410 -9.83 -5.42 -9.22
CA LEU A 410 -9.51 -6.83 -9.46
C LEU A 410 -10.73 -7.61 -9.94
N HIS A 411 -10.49 -8.42 -10.95
CA HIS A 411 -11.44 -9.43 -11.42
C HIS A 411 -10.77 -10.81 -11.49
N SER A 412 -11.57 -11.84 -11.70
CA SER A 412 -11.09 -13.23 -11.81
C SER A 412 -10.03 -13.38 -12.91
N GLY A 413 -9.01 -14.16 -12.64
CA GLY A 413 -7.89 -14.40 -13.54
C GLY A 413 -6.70 -13.46 -13.35
N ALA A 414 -6.73 -12.54 -12.38
CA ALA A 414 -5.59 -11.71 -12.01
C ALA A 414 -4.48 -12.52 -11.34
N TYR A 415 -3.24 -12.06 -11.50
CA TYR A 415 -2.03 -12.67 -10.90
C TYR A 415 -1.27 -11.70 -10.02
N ILE A 416 -0.53 -12.24 -9.07
CA ILE A 416 0.53 -11.55 -8.33
C ILE A 416 1.86 -12.24 -8.63
N VAL A 417 2.93 -11.45 -8.81
CA VAL A 417 4.27 -11.97 -9.10
C VAL A 417 5.25 -11.38 -8.10
N ASN A 418 5.79 -12.24 -7.24
CA ASN A 418 6.70 -11.87 -6.16
C ASN A 418 8.14 -12.24 -6.54
N VAL A 419 9.01 -11.24 -6.66
CA VAL A 419 10.41 -11.39 -7.08
C VAL A 419 11.34 -10.50 -6.27
N THR A 420 12.66 -10.68 -6.44
CA THR A 420 13.71 -9.89 -5.77
C THR A 420 14.39 -8.88 -6.69
N SER A 421 14.05 -8.89 -7.99
CA SER A 421 14.52 -7.89 -8.96
C SER A 421 13.52 -7.73 -10.11
N GLU A 422 13.52 -6.57 -10.77
CA GLU A 422 12.69 -6.32 -11.98
C GLU A 422 13.04 -7.32 -13.11
N GLN A 423 14.29 -7.74 -13.22
CA GLN A 423 14.75 -8.70 -14.24
C GLN A 423 14.10 -10.07 -14.06
N GLU A 424 13.86 -10.50 -12.84
CA GLU A 424 13.21 -11.78 -12.54
C GLU A 424 11.75 -11.85 -13.00
N LEU A 425 11.07 -10.70 -13.15
CA LEU A 425 9.72 -10.66 -13.71
C LEU A 425 9.63 -11.32 -15.09
N LEU A 426 10.67 -11.21 -15.91
CA LEU A 426 10.72 -11.78 -17.25
C LEU A 426 10.71 -13.31 -17.29
N GLN A 427 10.91 -13.97 -16.16
CA GLN A 427 10.85 -15.43 -16.05
C GLN A 427 9.41 -15.96 -16.04
N TYR A 428 8.45 -15.11 -15.71
CA TYR A 428 7.04 -15.46 -15.52
C TYR A 428 6.12 -15.03 -16.66
#